data_69e16e286def5c2c4cd37a4edc53e663
#
_entry.id   69e16e286def5c2c4cd37a4edc53e663
#
_cell.length_a   1.000
_cell.length_b   1.000
_cell.length_c   1.000
_cell.angle_alpha   90.00
_cell.angle_beta   90.00
_cell.angle_gamma   90.00
#
_symmetry.space_group_name_H-M   'P 1'
#
loop_
_entity.id
_entity.type
_entity.pdbx_description
1 polymer ?
#
loop_
_entity_poly.entity_id
_entity_poly.type
_entity_poly.pdbx_seq_one_letter_code
_entity_poly.pdbx_strand_id
1 'polypeptide(L)'
;MPPPGPRRPPAPGNRRLGAPATVLALLAASGPAAGAIEVELEGVGGDEKKNVEAFLSIYRERDSDKLSEGRVRRLHELAPEQIQEALAPFGRYRVQVQGDLAPGGDGNWAAKYRIDPGPQVAIGKVDLRITGEGSAEPSPPEVALRQGEPFTHAAYESAKSKLKTFARERGYLDARFAQSSVEVDLESYRADVALELETGPRFYFGEISFEQEGFDPAFLRKFVDVAPGDPFSDKALLGLQGALINTDYFSQVEVHPRGSDVVDQRVPVDVSLTPNKPNRYRLGLGYGTDTGVRGVFDWTRRYIGAQGHSAGAELLLSPAIQRLDAFYRIPLQAPRKEFAQFRASGERYDTDSRKGTLASVRAEHNTFFERWQQILAVDFDYEVPQDDAESKSEYYNLIPNAAWTWKVLDDPIFTRSGVRADFKIQGSYNGALSNSSFLQGYSRVKAIYPPLDDTRLIARAEIGATLADSVADIPTSRRFYAGGDNSVRGYAFEELSPELPNGEKTGGRHLVFGSLEVDRRVTGDWFAAAFVDVGNAFNDFGEMDLKPSAGVGVRWLSPVGLIRFDVAKPLDDDGDVRVHLVIGPDL
;
A
#
# COMPACT_ATOMS: atom_id res chain seq x y z
N MET A 1 -59.22 -5.55 2.60
CA MET A 1 -58.81 -5.79 1.20
C MET A 1 -57.60 -4.90 0.91
N PRO A 2 -56.42 -5.44 0.75
CA PRO A 2 -55.26 -4.70 0.28
C PRO A 2 -55.17 -4.76 -1.27
N PRO A 3 -54.55 -3.79 -1.96
CA PRO A 3 -54.42 -3.74 -3.40
C PRO A 3 -53.39 -4.69 -3.97
N PRO A 4 -53.46 -5.09 -5.26
CA PRO A 4 -52.63 -6.12 -5.84
C PRO A 4 -51.22 -5.60 -6.25
N GLY A 5 -50.20 -6.42 -6.00
CA GLY A 5 -48.80 -6.17 -6.37
C GLY A 5 -48.50 -6.42 -7.86
N PRO A 6 -47.35 -5.93 -8.37
CA PRO A 6 -47.04 -5.97 -9.79
C PRO A 6 -46.53 -7.35 -10.25
N ARG A 7 -46.95 -7.73 -11.47
CA ARG A 7 -46.67 -9.01 -12.14
C ARG A 7 -45.22 -9.06 -12.65
N ARG A 8 -44.57 -10.21 -12.44
CA ARG A 8 -43.27 -10.57 -13.03
C ARG A 8 -43.41 -10.91 -14.53
N PRO A 9 -42.41 -10.59 -15.37
CA PRO A 9 -42.36 -11.08 -16.75
C PRO A 9 -41.84 -12.52 -16.82
N PRO A 10 -42.17 -13.30 -17.89
CA PRO A 10 -41.82 -14.71 -18.03
C PRO A 10 -40.38 -14.93 -18.55
N ALA A 11 -39.78 -16.07 -18.16
CA ALA A 11 -38.48 -16.54 -18.57
C ALA A 11 -38.44 -16.99 -20.05
N PRO A 12 -37.26 -16.88 -20.75
CA PRO A 12 -37.13 -17.37 -22.11
C PRO A 12 -36.81 -18.86 -22.15
N GLY A 13 -37.57 -19.59 -22.96
CA GLY A 13 -37.42 -21.03 -23.18
C GLY A 13 -36.28 -21.39 -24.17
N ASN A 14 -35.61 -22.49 -23.84
CA ASN A 14 -34.65 -23.19 -24.70
C ASN A 14 -35.27 -23.66 -26.03
N ARG A 15 -34.64 -23.37 -27.16
CA ARG A 15 -34.76 -24.18 -28.38
C ARG A 15 -33.40 -24.49 -29.01
N ARG A 16 -33.28 -25.77 -29.36
CA ARG A 16 -32.11 -26.46 -29.90
C ARG A 16 -31.89 -26.16 -31.40
N LEU A 17 -30.62 -26.18 -31.75
CA LEU A 17 -29.88 -26.55 -32.98
C LEU A 17 -30.63 -26.96 -34.25
N GLY A 18 -30.23 -26.34 -35.35
CA GLY A 18 -30.39 -26.79 -36.71
C GLY A 18 -29.63 -25.86 -37.67
N ALA A 19 -28.49 -26.30 -38.23
CA ALA A 19 -27.83 -25.72 -39.40
C ALA A 19 -28.32 -26.44 -40.64
N PRO A 20 -28.09 -26.03 -41.92
CA PRO A 20 -26.97 -25.19 -42.41
C PRO A 20 -27.33 -24.13 -43.49
N ALA A 21 -26.38 -23.22 -43.69
CA ALA A 21 -25.93 -22.57 -44.91
C ALA A 21 -26.92 -21.94 -45.93
N THR A 22 -26.84 -20.65 -46.11
CA THR A 22 -26.65 -20.06 -47.45
C THR A 22 -26.05 -18.66 -47.26
N VAL A 23 -24.85 -18.46 -47.78
CA VAL A 23 -24.16 -17.16 -47.88
C VAL A 23 -24.89 -16.33 -48.90
N LEU A 24 -25.51 -15.23 -48.46
CA LEU A 24 -25.95 -14.13 -49.35
C LEU A 24 -25.14 -12.89 -48.92
N ALA A 25 -24.08 -12.61 -49.68
CA ALA A 25 -23.34 -11.35 -49.56
C ALA A 25 -24.25 -10.19 -49.95
N LEU A 26 -24.80 -9.50 -48.94
CA LEU A 26 -25.26 -8.14 -49.12
C LEU A 26 -24.02 -7.22 -49.04
N LEU A 27 -23.60 -6.72 -50.21
CA LEU A 27 -22.79 -5.53 -50.35
C LEU A 27 -23.61 -4.36 -49.75
N ALA A 28 -23.42 -4.14 -48.43
CA ALA A 28 -23.77 -2.87 -47.83
C ALA A 28 -22.75 -1.86 -48.38
N ALA A 29 -23.24 -0.94 -49.21
CA ALA A 29 -22.48 0.23 -49.61
C ALA A 29 -22.11 0.99 -48.32
N SER A 30 -20.86 0.80 -47.84
CA SER A 30 -20.26 1.69 -46.85
C SER A 30 -20.21 3.07 -47.54
N GLY A 31 -21.02 3.99 -47.07
CA GLY A 31 -20.84 5.40 -47.33
C GLY A 31 -19.42 5.79 -46.90
N PRO A 32 -18.85 6.89 -47.41
CA PRO A 32 -17.50 7.30 -47.08
C PRO A 32 -17.36 7.37 -45.56
N ALA A 33 -16.44 6.65 -45.01
CA ALA A 33 -16.08 6.74 -43.60
C ALA A 33 -15.76 8.21 -43.31
N ALA A 34 -16.40 8.77 -42.30
CA ALA A 34 -16.11 10.12 -41.85
C ALA A 34 -14.62 10.17 -41.50
N GLY A 35 -13.87 11.03 -42.18
CA GLY A 35 -12.43 11.07 -42.06
C GLY A 35 -11.99 11.53 -40.68
N ALA A 36 -10.94 10.92 -40.15
CA ALA A 36 -10.28 11.36 -38.91
C ALA A 36 -9.57 12.71 -39.12
N ILE A 37 -9.45 13.51 -38.06
CA ILE A 37 -8.65 14.74 -38.09
C ILE A 37 -7.32 14.46 -37.43
N GLU A 38 -6.23 14.57 -38.16
CA GLU A 38 -4.90 14.60 -37.61
C GLU A 38 -4.59 16.00 -37.08
N VAL A 39 -4.35 16.13 -35.77
CA VAL A 39 -4.10 17.43 -35.12
C VAL A 39 -2.67 17.46 -34.61
N GLU A 40 -1.88 18.39 -35.16
CA GLU A 40 -0.51 18.66 -34.77
C GLU A 40 -0.40 19.98 -34.01
N LEU A 41 0.26 19.96 -32.84
CA LEU A 41 0.52 21.15 -32.01
C LEU A 41 2.01 21.37 -31.91
N GLU A 42 2.49 22.51 -32.38
CA GLU A 42 3.88 22.94 -32.30
C GLU A 42 4.02 24.20 -31.42
N GLY A 43 5.15 24.32 -30.70
CA GLY A 43 5.49 25.50 -29.89
C GLY A 43 5.07 25.41 -28.42
N VAL A 44 4.33 24.36 -28.01
CA VAL A 44 3.95 24.08 -26.61
C VAL A 44 4.34 22.67 -26.23
N GLY A 45 4.63 22.46 -24.94
CA GLY A 45 5.06 21.17 -24.41
C GLY A 45 4.53 20.91 -23.00
N GLY A 46 4.79 19.72 -22.47
CA GLY A 46 4.44 19.36 -21.09
C GLY A 46 2.96 19.56 -20.75
N ASP A 47 2.70 20.25 -19.65
CA ASP A 47 1.34 20.49 -19.16
C ASP A 47 0.59 21.56 -19.97
N GLU A 48 1.30 22.53 -20.57
CA GLU A 48 0.70 23.50 -21.49
C GLU A 48 0.06 22.75 -22.68
N LYS A 49 0.78 21.81 -23.32
CA LYS A 49 0.29 21.01 -24.44
C LYS A 49 -0.92 20.16 -24.04
N LYS A 50 -0.86 19.46 -22.90
CA LYS A 50 -1.99 18.66 -22.40
C LYS A 50 -3.25 19.51 -22.18
N ASN A 51 -3.08 20.73 -21.66
CA ASN A 51 -4.21 21.62 -21.44
C ASN A 51 -4.80 22.11 -22.75
N VAL A 52 -3.96 22.44 -23.73
CA VAL A 52 -4.41 22.80 -25.09
C VAL A 52 -5.19 21.63 -25.72
N GLU A 53 -4.68 20.41 -25.66
CA GLU A 53 -5.36 19.20 -26.15
C GLU A 53 -6.73 18.97 -25.49
N ALA A 54 -6.83 19.25 -24.19
CA ALA A 54 -8.08 19.12 -23.44
C ALA A 54 -9.13 20.20 -23.79
N PHE A 55 -8.69 21.42 -24.07
CA PHE A 55 -9.57 22.55 -24.42
C PHE A 55 -9.97 22.56 -25.89
N LEU A 56 -9.09 22.08 -26.77
CA LEU A 56 -9.20 22.22 -28.22
C LEU A 56 -10.29 21.27 -28.76
N SER A 57 -11.42 21.84 -29.16
CA SER A 57 -12.57 21.06 -29.63
C SER A 57 -12.25 20.20 -30.85
N ILE A 58 -11.44 20.70 -31.80
CA ILE A 58 -11.01 19.93 -32.97
C ILE A 58 -10.18 18.71 -32.58
N TYR A 59 -9.37 18.78 -31.48
CA TYR A 59 -8.61 17.67 -30.96
C TYR A 59 -9.51 16.63 -30.27
N ARG A 60 -10.49 17.09 -29.50
CA ARG A 60 -11.44 16.21 -28.80
C ARG A 60 -12.40 15.46 -29.73
N GLU A 61 -12.78 16.09 -30.84
CA GLU A 61 -13.70 15.52 -31.82
C GLU A 61 -12.98 14.82 -32.99
N ARG A 62 -11.66 14.70 -32.98
CA ARG A 62 -10.84 14.21 -34.11
C ARG A 62 -11.21 12.81 -34.63
N ASP A 63 -11.73 11.95 -33.73
CA ASP A 63 -12.09 10.57 -34.03
C ASP A 63 -13.62 10.38 -34.13
N SER A 64 -14.40 11.46 -34.31
CA SER A 64 -15.87 11.41 -34.31
C SER A 64 -16.42 10.98 -35.66
N ASP A 65 -17.31 10.00 -35.66
CA ASP A 65 -18.01 9.51 -36.87
C ASP A 65 -18.99 10.55 -37.51
N LYS A 66 -19.15 11.72 -36.90
CA LYS A 66 -20.13 12.76 -37.33
C LYS A 66 -19.45 14.01 -37.88
N LEU A 67 -18.20 13.93 -38.33
CA LEU A 67 -17.48 15.07 -38.88
C LEU A 67 -17.95 15.38 -40.30
N SER A 68 -18.56 16.57 -40.50
CA SER A 68 -18.77 17.15 -41.82
C SER A 68 -17.72 18.24 -42.10
N GLU A 69 -17.47 18.53 -43.37
CA GLU A 69 -16.53 19.60 -43.73
C GLU A 69 -16.85 20.93 -43.02
N GLY A 70 -18.13 21.32 -43.00
CA GLY A 70 -18.55 22.54 -42.31
C GLY A 70 -18.26 22.50 -40.80
N ARG A 71 -18.38 21.31 -40.17
CA ARG A 71 -18.02 21.13 -38.75
C ARG A 71 -16.53 21.29 -38.54
N VAL A 72 -15.71 20.65 -39.36
CA VAL A 72 -14.23 20.72 -39.26
C VAL A 72 -13.76 22.17 -39.42
N ARG A 73 -14.24 22.90 -40.43
CA ARG A 73 -13.91 24.32 -40.65
C ARG A 73 -14.29 25.18 -39.44
N ARG A 74 -15.49 24.97 -38.87
CA ARG A 74 -15.94 25.70 -37.68
C ARG A 74 -15.08 25.39 -36.44
N LEU A 75 -14.69 24.13 -36.25
CA LEU A 75 -13.80 23.73 -35.14
C LEU A 75 -12.41 24.36 -35.30
N HIS A 76 -11.92 24.45 -36.53
CA HIS A 76 -10.67 25.13 -36.86
C HIS A 76 -10.72 26.64 -36.59
N GLU A 77 -11.83 27.30 -36.96
CA GLU A 77 -12.02 28.74 -36.71
C GLU A 77 -12.03 29.09 -35.21
N LEU A 78 -12.53 28.18 -34.35
CA LEU A 78 -12.54 28.35 -32.89
C LEU A 78 -11.19 28.05 -32.23
N ALA A 79 -10.32 27.32 -32.91
CA ALA A 79 -9.08 26.83 -32.32
C ALA A 79 -8.14 27.93 -31.77
N PRO A 80 -7.92 29.07 -32.45
CA PRO A 80 -7.04 30.10 -31.91
C PRO A 80 -7.51 30.66 -30.57
N GLU A 81 -8.80 30.92 -30.40
CA GLU A 81 -9.38 31.42 -29.16
C GLU A 81 -9.28 30.36 -28.03
N GLN A 82 -9.61 29.09 -28.34
CA GLN A 82 -9.50 28.00 -27.40
C GLN A 82 -8.05 27.73 -26.93
N ILE A 83 -7.07 27.90 -27.84
CA ILE A 83 -5.65 27.78 -27.49
C ILE A 83 -5.22 28.92 -26.56
N GLN A 84 -5.68 30.15 -26.82
CA GLN A 84 -5.40 31.32 -25.97
C GLN A 84 -6.01 31.10 -24.55
N GLU A 85 -7.26 30.67 -24.49
CA GLU A 85 -7.94 30.35 -23.22
C GLU A 85 -7.23 29.20 -22.46
N ALA A 86 -6.78 28.17 -23.18
CA ALA A 86 -6.07 27.04 -22.58
C ALA A 86 -4.69 27.43 -22.01
N LEU A 87 -4.05 28.45 -22.53
CA LEU A 87 -2.72 28.90 -22.09
C LEU A 87 -2.78 30.02 -21.05
N ALA A 88 -3.91 30.72 -20.91
CA ALA A 88 -4.10 31.74 -19.89
C ALA A 88 -3.84 31.25 -18.43
N PRO A 89 -4.24 30.03 -18.01
CA PRO A 89 -3.91 29.51 -16.68
C PRO A 89 -2.40 29.35 -16.40
N PHE A 90 -1.57 29.31 -17.42
CA PHE A 90 -0.11 29.27 -17.31
C PHE A 90 0.54 30.66 -17.34
N GLY A 91 -0.26 31.73 -17.26
CA GLY A 91 0.24 33.09 -17.32
C GLY A 91 0.65 33.53 -18.74
N ARG A 92 0.13 32.90 -19.77
CA ARG A 92 0.38 33.20 -21.19
C ARG A 92 -0.80 33.98 -21.76
N TYR A 93 -0.70 35.31 -21.83
CA TYR A 93 -1.80 36.17 -22.29
C TYR A 93 -1.55 36.83 -23.65
N ARG A 94 -0.36 36.67 -24.22
CA ARG A 94 0.00 37.19 -25.58
C ARG A 94 0.30 36.06 -26.55
N VAL A 95 -0.55 35.03 -26.51
CA VAL A 95 -0.42 33.87 -27.37
C VAL A 95 -0.76 34.23 -28.82
N GLN A 96 0.13 33.86 -29.75
CA GLN A 96 -0.13 33.95 -31.19
C GLN A 96 -0.29 32.56 -31.78
N VAL A 97 -1.35 32.35 -32.55
CA VAL A 97 -1.67 31.07 -33.16
C VAL A 97 -1.79 31.21 -34.66
N GLN A 98 -1.04 30.41 -35.39
CA GLN A 98 -1.19 30.22 -36.81
C GLN A 98 -1.72 28.83 -37.08
N GLY A 99 -2.93 28.73 -37.62
CA GLY A 99 -3.59 27.47 -37.92
C GLY A 99 -3.66 27.24 -39.42
N ASP A 100 -3.23 26.06 -39.84
CA ASP A 100 -3.37 25.55 -41.20
C ASP A 100 -4.31 24.36 -41.21
N LEU A 101 -5.32 24.35 -42.09
CA LEU A 101 -6.24 23.25 -42.29
C LEU A 101 -6.21 22.79 -43.74
N ALA A 102 -5.82 21.54 -43.96
CA ALA A 102 -5.75 20.95 -45.29
C ALA A 102 -6.59 19.67 -45.38
N PRO A 103 -7.27 19.43 -46.54
CA PRO A 103 -7.87 18.14 -46.79
C PRO A 103 -6.78 17.09 -46.99
N GLY A 104 -6.87 15.97 -46.25
CA GLY A 104 -6.02 14.80 -46.41
C GLY A 104 -6.59 13.80 -47.42
N GLY A 105 -5.91 12.68 -47.65
CA GLY A 105 -6.44 11.57 -48.45
C GLY A 105 -7.60 10.86 -47.76
N ASP A 106 -8.49 10.21 -48.53
CA ASP A 106 -9.58 9.38 -48.06
C ASP A 106 -10.63 10.07 -47.13
N GLY A 107 -10.83 11.41 -47.33
CA GLY A 107 -11.79 12.18 -46.57
C GLY A 107 -11.28 12.63 -45.18
N ASN A 108 -10.03 12.40 -44.86
CA ASN A 108 -9.36 12.88 -43.65
C ASN A 108 -9.00 14.36 -43.74
N TRP A 109 -8.73 14.97 -42.59
CA TRP A 109 -8.28 16.35 -42.48
C TRP A 109 -6.98 16.41 -41.66
N ALA A 110 -6.09 17.32 -42.03
CA ALA A 110 -4.91 17.65 -41.26
C ALA A 110 -5.04 19.09 -40.75
N ALA A 111 -5.01 19.25 -39.43
CA ALA A 111 -5.03 20.56 -38.76
C ALA A 111 -3.70 20.76 -38.02
N LYS A 112 -2.94 21.76 -38.43
CA LYS A 112 -1.65 22.08 -37.80
C LYS A 112 -1.72 23.46 -37.17
N TYR A 113 -1.35 23.54 -35.87
CA TYR A 113 -1.32 24.79 -35.12
C TYR A 113 0.11 25.09 -34.67
N ARG A 114 0.68 26.17 -35.16
CA ARG A 114 1.93 26.74 -34.66
C ARG A 114 1.59 27.79 -33.62
N ILE A 115 2.01 27.53 -32.40
CA ILE A 115 1.66 28.31 -31.21
C ILE A 115 2.93 29.01 -30.72
N ASP A 116 2.90 30.33 -30.73
CA ASP A 116 3.87 31.14 -29.98
C ASP A 116 3.18 31.49 -28.64
N PRO A 117 3.57 30.84 -27.51
CA PRO A 117 2.95 31.12 -26.22
C PRO A 117 3.26 32.52 -25.69
N GLY A 118 4.18 33.23 -26.30
CA GLY A 118 4.66 34.53 -25.83
C GLY A 118 5.38 34.42 -24.46
N PRO A 119 5.75 35.55 -23.87
CA PRO A 119 6.37 35.59 -22.57
C PRO A 119 5.37 35.13 -21.49
N GLN A 120 5.88 34.56 -20.41
CA GLN A 120 5.07 34.22 -19.24
C GLN A 120 5.04 35.42 -18.28
N VAL A 121 3.85 35.74 -17.74
CA VAL A 121 3.70 36.78 -16.73
C VAL A 121 4.44 36.39 -15.46
N ALA A 122 5.28 37.32 -14.95
CA ALA A 122 5.96 37.12 -13.67
C ALA A 122 5.09 37.66 -12.50
N ILE A 123 5.23 37.03 -11.34
CA ILE A 123 4.61 37.54 -10.11
C ILE A 123 5.25 38.89 -9.76
N GLY A 124 4.43 39.94 -9.66
CA GLY A 124 4.82 41.28 -9.25
C GLY A 124 4.81 41.38 -7.70
N LYS A 125 3.85 42.10 -7.14
CA LYS A 125 3.67 42.22 -5.71
C LYS A 125 2.82 41.06 -5.18
N VAL A 126 3.20 40.51 -4.02
CA VAL A 126 2.37 39.56 -3.27
C VAL A 126 1.99 40.24 -1.95
N ASP A 127 0.69 40.52 -1.77
CA ASP A 127 0.11 41.02 -0.54
C ASP A 127 -0.71 39.89 0.09
N LEU A 128 -0.14 39.24 1.10
CA LEU A 128 -0.76 38.15 1.83
C LEU A 128 -1.00 38.59 3.26
N ARG A 129 -2.27 38.60 3.69
CA ARG A 129 -2.67 39.00 5.04
C ARG A 129 -3.60 37.97 5.64
N ILE A 130 -3.39 37.72 6.93
CA ILE A 130 -4.32 36.97 7.79
C ILE A 130 -4.84 37.94 8.85
N THR A 131 -6.15 38.06 8.93
CA THR A 131 -6.84 38.95 9.86
C THR A 131 -7.76 38.15 10.78
N GLY A 132 -8.26 38.76 11.86
CA GLY A 132 -9.03 38.06 12.89
C GLY A 132 -8.14 37.38 13.94
N GLU A 133 -8.70 36.45 14.72
CA GLU A 133 -7.97 35.75 15.78
C GLU A 133 -6.76 34.95 15.29
N GLY A 134 -6.85 34.41 14.09
CA GLY A 134 -5.76 33.63 13.47
C GLY A 134 -4.55 34.45 13.02
N SER A 135 -4.60 35.77 13.10
CA SER A 135 -3.45 36.66 12.83
C SER A 135 -2.30 36.47 13.84
N ALA A 136 -2.63 35.96 15.04
CA ALA A 136 -1.66 35.68 16.11
C ALA A 136 -1.00 34.29 16.00
N GLU A 137 -1.36 33.47 15.03
CA GLU A 137 -0.80 32.11 14.86
C GLU A 137 0.70 32.16 14.50
N PRO A 138 1.54 31.36 15.19
CA PRO A 138 3.00 31.49 15.11
C PRO A 138 3.62 31.03 13.78
N SER A 139 2.86 30.35 12.94
CA SER A 139 3.40 29.76 11.71
C SER A 139 2.38 29.85 10.56
N PRO A 140 2.32 30.98 9.87
CA PRO A 140 1.51 31.06 8.66
C PRO A 140 2.01 30.06 7.61
N PRO A 141 1.13 29.54 6.74
CA PRO A 141 1.53 28.55 5.74
C PRO A 141 2.46 29.18 4.72
N GLU A 142 3.52 28.47 4.36
CA GLU A 142 4.38 28.87 3.26
C GLU A 142 3.65 28.63 1.93
N VAL A 143 3.44 29.70 1.18
CA VAL A 143 2.83 29.67 -0.14
C VAL A 143 3.89 29.80 -1.24
N ALA A 144 3.71 29.08 -2.34
CA ALA A 144 4.61 29.12 -3.49
C ALA A 144 4.25 30.30 -4.42
N LEU A 145 4.20 31.53 -3.87
CA LEU A 145 3.99 32.77 -4.61
C LEU A 145 5.14 33.73 -4.26
N ARG A 146 6.17 33.76 -5.09
CA ARG A 146 7.33 34.62 -4.85
C ARG A 146 7.47 35.62 -5.97
N GLN A 147 7.79 36.86 -5.60
CA GLN A 147 8.04 37.92 -6.56
C GLN A 147 9.13 37.53 -7.58
N GLY A 148 8.86 37.74 -8.86
CA GLY A 148 9.75 37.39 -9.96
C GLY A 148 9.62 35.98 -10.49
N GLU A 149 8.94 35.07 -9.80
CA GLU A 149 8.63 33.73 -10.31
C GLU A 149 7.49 33.77 -11.32
N PRO A 150 7.40 32.77 -12.23
CA PRO A 150 6.30 32.65 -13.18
C PRO A 150 4.94 32.56 -12.49
N PHE A 151 3.97 33.37 -12.92
CA PHE A 151 2.60 33.27 -12.44
C PHE A 151 1.84 32.12 -13.12
N THR A 152 1.14 31.31 -12.33
CA THR A 152 0.16 30.33 -12.82
C THR A 152 -1.09 30.34 -11.96
N HIS A 153 -2.26 30.09 -12.56
CA HIS A 153 -3.51 29.93 -11.79
C HIS A 153 -3.42 28.78 -10.79
N ALA A 154 -2.70 27.71 -11.12
CA ALA A 154 -2.49 26.57 -10.23
C ALA A 154 -1.74 26.98 -8.94
N ALA A 155 -0.69 27.80 -9.04
CA ALA A 155 0.04 28.32 -7.87
C ALA A 155 -0.86 29.21 -7.01
N TYR A 156 -1.66 30.07 -7.64
CA TYR A 156 -2.60 30.95 -6.95
C TYR A 156 -3.69 30.16 -6.20
N GLU A 157 -4.36 29.20 -6.86
CA GLU A 157 -5.37 28.35 -6.21
C GLU A 157 -4.78 27.42 -5.14
N SER A 158 -3.55 26.94 -5.33
CA SER A 158 -2.80 26.21 -4.32
C SER A 158 -2.54 27.07 -3.07
N ALA A 159 -2.17 28.33 -3.25
CA ALA A 159 -1.98 29.28 -2.14
C ALA A 159 -3.29 29.49 -1.36
N LYS A 160 -4.41 29.72 -2.05
CA LYS A 160 -5.73 29.84 -1.42
C LYS A 160 -6.12 28.59 -0.68
N SER A 161 -5.91 27.41 -1.29
CA SER A 161 -6.20 26.12 -0.66
C SER A 161 -5.38 25.91 0.62
N LYS A 162 -4.08 26.21 0.60
CA LYS A 162 -3.19 26.14 1.77
C LYS A 162 -3.66 27.07 2.89
N LEU A 163 -4.05 28.28 2.58
CA LEU A 163 -4.56 29.26 3.55
C LEU A 163 -5.88 28.78 4.19
N LYS A 164 -6.81 28.25 3.39
CA LYS A 164 -8.05 27.66 3.92
C LYS A 164 -7.77 26.44 4.80
N THR A 165 -6.90 25.54 4.37
CA THR A 165 -6.50 24.37 5.15
C THR A 165 -5.85 24.78 6.47
N PHE A 166 -4.94 25.77 6.43
CA PHE A 166 -4.34 26.35 7.63
C PHE A 166 -5.38 26.83 8.65
N ALA A 167 -6.40 27.56 8.19
CA ALA A 167 -7.48 28.03 9.04
C ALA A 167 -8.32 26.88 9.62
N ARG A 168 -8.75 25.94 8.78
CA ARG A 168 -9.59 24.81 9.20
C ARG A 168 -8.88 23.85 10.15
N GLU A 169 -7.59 23.59 9.93
CA GLU A 169 -6.80 22.74 10.83
C GLU A 169 -6.59 23.36 12.21
N ARG A 170 -6.82 24.68 12.36
CA ARG A 170 -6.67 25.42 13.61
C ARG A 170 -7.98 25.88 14.26
N GLY A 171 -9.10 25.45 13.68
CA GLY A 171 -10.43 25.70 14.23
C GLY A 171 -11.10 26.98 13.73
N TYR A 172 -10.58 27.63 12.72
CA TYR A 172 -11.23 28.81 12.13
C TYR A 172 -12.22 28.40 11.04
N LEU A 173 -13.41 27.95 11.44
CA LEU A 173 -14.39 27.36 10.53
C LEU A 173 -15.08 28.41 9.64
N ASP A 174 -15.20 29.65 10.12
CA ASP A 174 -15.82 30.78 9.42
C ASP A 174 -14.82 31.52 8.51
N ALA A 175 -13.61 30.99 8.36
CA ALA A 175 -12.58 31.63 7.58
C ALA A 175 -12.97 31.81 6.11
N ARG A 176 -12.88 33.05 5.66
CA ARG A 176 -13.22 33.48 4.29
C ARG A 176 -12.17 34.42 3.75
N PHE A 177 -12.07 34.50 2.44
CA PHE A 177 -11.28 35.56 1.82
C PHE A 177 -12.07 36.87 1.80
N ALA A 178 -11.57 37.87 2.54
CA ALA A 178 -12.04 39.24 2.43
C ALA A 178 -11.59 39.87 1.09
N GLN A 179 -10.37 39.47 0.63
CA GLN A 179 -9.85 39.81 -0.71
C GLN A 179 -9.17 38.58 -1.32
N SER A 180 -9.44 38.33 -2.59
CA SER A 180 -8.74 37.31 -3.39
C SER A 180 -8.74 37.74 -4.86
N SER A 181 -7.72 38.52 -5.26
CA SER A 181 -7.61 39.07 -6.60
C SER A 181 -6.22 38.87 -7.19
N VAL A 182 -6.18 38.80 -8.50
CA VAL A 182 -4.96 38.88 -9.30
C VAL A 182 -5.15 39.96 -10.36
N GLU A 183 -4.30 40.95 -10.36
CA GLU A 183 -4.30 42.01 -11.37
C GLU A 183 -3.12 41.78 -12.30
N VAL A 184 -3.42 41.48 -13.55
CA VAL A 184 -2.40 41.25 -14.59
C VAL A 184 -2.22 42.52 -15.42
N ASP A 185 -1.06 43.16 -15.27
CA ASP A 185 -0.65 44.26 -16.12
C ASP A 185 0.08 43.69 -17.35
N LEU A 186 -0.55 43.85 -18.51
CA LEU A 186 0.03 43.41 -19.80
C LEU A 186 1.07 44.39 -20.38
N GLU A 187 1.25 45.58 -19.81
CA GLU A 187 2.32 46.49 -20.22
C GLU A 187 3.64 46.13 -19.55
N SER A 188 3.63 46.03 -18.21
CA SER A 188 4.79 45.61 -17.41
C SER A 188 4.99 44.08 -17.37
N TYR A 189 4.02 43.33 -17.82
CA TYR A 189 3.97 41.85 -17.84
C TYR A 189 4.14 41.24 -16.46
N ARG A 190 3.38 41.77 -15.48
CA ARG A 190 3.39 41.34 -14.09
C ARG A 190 1.99 41.05 -13.59
N ALA A 191 1.89 40.11 -12.66
CA ALA A 191 0.68 39.78 -11.93
C ALA A 191 0.83 40.15 -10.46
N ASP A 192 0.08 41.13 -10.00
CA ASP A 192 0.00 41.48 -8.58
C ASP A 192 -1.08 40.65 -7.91
N VAL A 193 -0.72 39.95 -6.82
CA VAL A 193 -1.60 39.04 -6.08
C VAL A 193 -1.94 39.65 -4.73
N ALA A 194 -3.23 39.74 -4.42
CA ALA A 194 -3.73 40.15 -3.12
C ALA A 194 -4.63 39.05 -2.54
N LEU A 195 -4.23 38.50 -1.40
CA LEU A 195 -4.97 37.49 -0.63
C LEU A 195 -5.10 37.96 0.82
N GLU A 196 -6.31 38.24 1.25
CA GLU A 196 -6.63 38.56 2.65
C GLU A 196 -7.60 37.50 3.18
N LEU A 197 -7.10 36.68 4.12
CA LEU A 197 -7.89 35.67 4.81
C LEU A 197 -8.37 36.24 6.15
N GLU A 198 -9.67 36.45 6.28
CA GLU A 198 -10.33 36.77 7.55
C GLU A 198 -10.70 35.46 8.24
N THR A 199 -10.07 35.13 9.37
CA THR A 199 -10.25 33.84 10.05
C THR A 199 -11.55 33.78 10.87
N GLY A 200 -12.05 34.90 11.33
CA GLY A 200 -13.14 34.92 12.32
C GLY A 200 -12.67 34.39 13.69
N PRO A 201 -13.64 33.96 14.55
CA PRO A 201 -13.34 33.37 15.85
C PRO A 201 -12.84 31.95 15.73
N ARG A 202 -12.14 31.45 16.74
CA ARG A 202 -11.70 30.05 16.83
C ARG A 202 -12.81 29.19 17.41
N PHE A 203 -13.04 28.05 16.75
CA PHE A 203 -13.95 27.00 17.22
C PHE A 203 -13.19 25.89 17.94
N TYR A 204 -13.89 25.21 18.83
CA TYR A 204 -13.34 24.15 19.67
C TYR A 204 -14.24 22.92 19.57
N PHE A 205 -13.71 21.75 19.90
CA PHE A 205 -14.53 20.55 20.04
C PHE A 205 -15.50 20.70 21.21
N GLY A 206 -16.76 20.40 20.97
CA GLY A 206 -17.79 20.18 21.95
C GLY A 206 -17.82 18.74 22.45
N GLU A 207 -18.99 18.28 22.86
CA GLU A 207 -19.21 16.88 23.22
C GLU A 207 -19.14 15.98 21.99
N ILE A 208 -18.47 14.82 22.14
CA ILE A 208 -18.42 13.77 21.11
C ILE A 208 -19.34 12.63 21.57
N SER A 209 -20.43 12.44 20.83
CA SER A 209 -21.44 11.41 21.09
C SER A 209 -21.32 10.26 20.10
N PHE A 210 -21.62 9.04 20.57
CA PHE A 210 -21.60 7.83 19.75
C PHE A 210 -23.02 7.28 19.61
N GLU A 211 -23.50 7.22 18.37
CA GLU A 211 -24.77 6.58 18.02
C GLU A 211 -24.48 5.17 17.50
N GLN A 212 -24.67 4.18 18.35
CA GLN A 212 -24.40 2.78 18.01
C GLN A 212 -24.98 1.82 19.05
N GLU A 213 -25.05 0.55 18.70
CA GLU A 213 -25.43 -0.55 19.61
C GLU A 213 -24.28 -1.55 19.74
N GLY A 214 -24.12 -2.10 20.94
CA GLY A 214 -23.25 -3.25 21.21
C GLY A 214 -21.87 -2.95 21.76
N PHE A 215 -21.36 -1.69 21.70
CA PHE A 215 -20.08 -1.31 22.27
C PHE A 215 -20.24 -0.39 23.49
N ASP A 216 -19.34 -0.53 24.46
CA ASP A 216 -19.26 0.37 25.60
C ASP A 216 -18.81 1.77 25.13
N PRO A 217 -19.56 2.85 25.44
CA PRO A 217 -19.14 4.22 25.14
C PRO A 217 -17.77 4.58 25.72
N ALA A 218 -17.43 4.05 26.92
CA ALA A 218 -16.11 4.28 27.50
C ALA A 218 -14.99 3.59 26.71
N PHE A 219 -15.27 2.45 26.07
CA PHE A 219 -14.34 1.81 25.16
C PHE A 219 -14.16 2.62 23.88
N LEU A 220 -15.24 3.12 23.27
CA LEU A 220 -15.19 3.93 22.07
C LEU A 220 -14.44 5.24 22.28
N ARG A 221 -14.58 5.86 23.45
CA ARG A 221 -13.83 7.08 23.82
C ARG A 221 -12.31 6.90 23.79
N LYS A 222 -11.79 5.68 23.94
CA LYS A 222 -10.35 5.39 23.82
C LYS A 222 -9.79 5.58 22.40
N PHE A 223 -10.66 5.69 21.38
CA PHE A 223 -10.28 6.00 20.00
C PHE A 223 -10.24 7.50 19.71
N VAL A 224 -10.71 8.33 20.63
CA VAL A 224 -10.79 9.78 20.47
C VAL A 224 -9.54 10.41 21.05
N ASP A 225 -8.73 11.00 20.17
CA ASP A 225 -7.47 11.67 20.56
C ASP A 225 -7.69 13.17 20.94
N VAL A 226 -8.93 13.66 20.89
CA VAL A 226 -9.28 15.05 21.19
C VAL A 226 -10.24 15.12 22.36
N ALA A 227 -10.12 16.19 23.17
CA ALA A 227 -11.00 16.46 24.29
C ALA A 227 -11.95 17.64 23.98
N PRO A 228 -13.13 17.71 24.65
CA PRO A 228 -13.94 18.91 24.62
C PRO A 228 -13.12 20.12 25.06
N GLY A 229 -13.10 21.19 24.24
CA GLY A 229 -12.31 22.41 24.47
C GLY A 229 -10.97 22.42 23.71
N ASP A 230 -10.55 21.35 23.08
CA ASP A 230 -9.42 21.39 22.14
C ASP A 230 -9.79 22.16 20.86
N PRO A 231 -8.85 22.82 20.20
CA PRO A 231 -9.12 23.49 18.93
C PRO A 231 -9.71 22.54 17.90
N PHE A 232 -10.79 22.96 17.26
CA PHE A 232 -11.44 22.14 16.22
C PHE A 232 -10.48 21.92 15.04
N SER A 233 -10.49 20.72 14.46
CA SER A 233 -9.62 20.38 13.34
C SER A 233 -10.27 19.29 12.46
N ASP A 234 -10.41 19.56 11.17
CA ASP A 234 -10.86 18.55 10.20
C ASP A 234 -9.94 17.34 10.17
N LYS A 235 -8.63 17.56 10.34
CA LYS A 235 -7.64 16.48 10.40
C LYS A 235 -7.89 15.55 11.58
N ALA A 236 -8.26 16.11 12.74
CA ALA A 236 -8.58 15.31 13.92
C ALA A 236 -9.86 14.49 13.73
N LEU A 237 -10.89 15.07 13.08
CA LEU A 237 -12.12 14.31 12.71
C LEU A 237 -11.81 13.15 11.77
N LEU A 238 -11.04 13.39 10.70
CA LEU A 238 -10.61 12.35 9.78
C LEU A 238 -9.73 11.29 10.48
N GLY A 239 -8.90 11.72 11.43
CA GLY A 239 -8.12 10.83 12.29
C GLY A 239 -9.01 9.91 13.13
N LEU A 240 -10.06 10.43 13.75
CA LEU A 240 -11.05 9.67 14.51
C LEU A 240 -11.79 8.66 13.60
N GLN A 241 -12.29 9.14 12.45
CA GLN A 241 -12.97 8.30 11.48
C GLN A 241 -12.07 7.14 11.00
N GLY A 242 -10.83 7.45 10.60
CA GLY A 242 -9.86 6.44 10.17
C GLY A 242 -9.49 5.46 11.29
N ALA A 243 -9.39 5.94 12.54
CA ALA A 243 -9.13 5.10 13.69
C ALA A 243 -10.22 4.05 13.89
N LEU A 244 -11.48 4.44 13.79
CA LEU A 244 -12.62 3.54 13.95
C LEU A 244 -12.79 2.58 12.76
N ILE A 245 -12.60 3.05 11.52
CA ILE A 245 -12.62 2.21 10.31
C ILE A 245 -11.55 1.10 10.40
N ASN A 246 -10.35 1.44 10.83
CA ASN A 246 -9.23 0.49 10.90
C ASN A 246 -9.39 -0.60 11.97
N THR A 247 -10.38 -0.48 12.86
CA THR A 247 -10.67 -1.54 13.85
C THR A 247 -11.27 -2.80 13.23
N ASP A 248 -11.85 -2.69 12.02
CA ASP A 248 -12.69 -3.74 11.40
C ASP A 248 -13.98 -4.07 12.19
N TYR A 249 -14.27 -3.31 13.26
CA TYR A 249 -15.51 -3.50 14.04
C TYR A 249 -16.74 -2.97 13.31
N PHE A 250 -16.56 -1.93 12.48
CA PHE A 250 -17.64 -1.20 11.83
C PHE A 250 -17.56 -1.33 10.32
N SER A 251 -18.72 -1.53 9.70
CA SER A 251 -18.88 -1.50 8.24
C SER A 251 -19.06 -0.08 7.70
N GLN A 252 -19.58 0.82 8.56
CA GLN A 252 -19.77 2.23 8.24
C GLN A 252 -19.43 3.07 9.46
N VAL A 253 -18.69 4.15 9.24
CA VAL A 253 -18.32 5.14 10.26
C VAL A 253 -18.57 6.51 9.66
N GLU A 254 -19.51 7.23 10.24
CA GLU A 254 -19.85 8.58 9.85
C GLU A 254 -19.56 9.54 11.02
N VAL A 255 -18.81 10.60 10.76
CA VAL A 255 -18.44 11.60 11.74
C VAL A 255 -19.01 12.94 11.29
N HIS A 256 -20.00 13.44 12.00
CA HIS A 256 -20.75 14.65 11.64
C HIS A 256 -20.60 15.75 12.70
N PRO A 257 -19.89 16.85 12.39
CA PRO A 257 -19.93 18.03 13.24
C PRO A 257 -21.30 18.72 13.09
N ARG A 258 -21.97 18.99 14.22
CA ARG A 258 -23.27 19.68 14.25
C ARG A 258 -23.07 21.19 14.25
N GLY A 259 -22.84 21.76 13.07
CA GLY A 259 -22.63 23.20 12.91
C GLY A 259 -23.83 24.07 13.31
N SER A 260 -25.07 23.53 13.30
CA SER A 260 -26.28 24.21 13.74
C SER A 260 -26.39 24.37 15.25
N ASP A 261 -25.68 23.54 16.03
CA ASP A 261 -25.82 23.41 17.48
C ASP A 261 -24.58 23.94 18.22
N VAL A 262 -23.86 24.85 17.57
CA VAL A 262 -22.69 25.50 18.16
C VAL A 262 -23.11 26.45 19.28
N VAL A 263 -22.59 26.24 20.49
CA VAL A 263 -22.74 27.11 21.63
C VAL A 263 -21.35 27.51 22.14
N ASP A 264 -21.12 28.80 22.33
CA ASP A 264 -19.82 29.34 22.80
C ASP A 264 -18.63 28.82 21.98
N GLN A 265 -18.76 28.83 20.64
CA GLN A 265 -17.76 28.33 19.68
C GLN A 265 -17.39 26.84 19.84
N ARG A 266 -18.17 26.05 20.58
CA ARG A 266 -18.01 24.61 20.73
C ARG A 266 -18.90 23.87 19.74
N VAL A 267 -18.26 23.03 18.91
CA VAL A 267 -18.92 22.24 17.87
C VAL A 267 -19.13 20.82 18.40
N PRO A 268 -20.36 20.40 18.71
CA PRO A 268 -20.64 19.01 19.04
C PRO A 268 -20.40 18.11 17.82
N VAL A 269 -19.98 16.87 18.08
CA VAL A 269 -19.68 15.88 17.02
C VAL A 269 -20.45 14.60 17.29
N ASP A 270 -21.27 14.18 16.33
CA ASP A 270 -21.94 12.88 16.36
C ASP A 270 -21.15 11.87 15.53
N VAL A 271 -20.94 10.72 16.11
CA VAL A 271 -20.26 9.58 15.49
C VAL A 271 -21.25 8.43 15.35
N SER A 272 -21.77 8.24 14.16
CA SER A 272 -22.69 7.13 13.84
C SER A 272 -21.91 5.91 13.37
N LEU A 273 -22.12 4.77 14.03
CA LEU A 273 -21.36 3.55 13.82
C LEU A 273 -22.28 2.38 13.49
N THR A 274 -22.10 1.80 12.31
CA THR A 274 -22.80 0.56 11.93
C THR A 274 -21.87 -0.63 12.16
N PRO A 275 -22.20 -1.58 13.07
CA PRO A 275 -21.36 -2.73 13.33
C PRO A 275 -21.15 -3.61 12.08
N ASN A 276 -19.96 -4.14 11.93
CA ASN A 276 -19.65 -5.10 10.88
C ASN A 276 -20.25 -6.49 11.25
N LYS A 277 -20.37 -7.37 10.25
CA LYS A 277 -20.69 -8.78 10.54
C LYS A 277 -19.65 -9.34 11.50
N PRO A 278 -20.06 -10.00 12.61
CA PRO A 278 -19.10 -10.39 13.66
C PRO A 278 -18.07 -11.43 13.19
N ASN A 279 -18.40 -12.28 12.23
CA ASN A 279 -17.49 -13.29 11.72
C ASN A 279 -16.96 -12.93 10.33
N ARG A 280 -15.65 -13.10 10.15
CA ARG A 280 -14.96 -13.01 8.88
C ARG A 280 -14.30 -14.36 8.57
N TYR A 281 -14.45 -14.82 7.35
CA TYR A 281 -13.81 -16.04 6.85
C TYR A 281 -12.97 -15.68 5.64
N ARG A 282 -11.76 -16.21 5.59
CA ARG A 282 -10.87 -16.09 4.44
C ARG A 282 -10.40 -17.48 4.03
N LEU A 283 -10.38 -17.71 2.73
CA LEU A 283 -9.83 -18.92 2.13
C LEU A 283 -8.69 -18.48 1.22
N GLY A 284 -7.55 -19.12 1.33
CA GLY A 284 -6.38 -18.90 0.49
C GLY A 284 -5.89 -20.23 -0.10
N LEU A 285 -5.50 -20.19 -1.35
CA LEU A 285 -4.78 -21.27 -2.01
C LEU A 285 -3.46 -20.70 -2.53
N GLY A 286 -2.39 -21.45 -2.38
CA GLY A 286 -1.08 -21.07 -2.84
C GLY A 286 -0.25 -22.27 -3.26
N TYR A 287 0.85 -21.99 -3.90
CA TYR A 287 1.86 -22.95 -4.26
C TYR A 287 3.25 -22.34 -4.07
N GLY A 288 4.15 -23.10 -3.50
CA GLY A 288 5.57 -22.79 -3.45
C GLY A 288 6.36 -24.04 -3.76
N THR A 289 7.48 -23.90 -4.46
CA THR A 289 8.35 -25.03 -4.77
C THR A 289 8.88 -25.73 -3.52
N ASP A 290 9.11 -24.97 -2.45
CA ASP A 290 9.61 -25.46 -1.18
C ASP A 290 8.58 -26.25 -0.35
N THR A 291 7.32 -25.82 -0.38
CA THR A 291 6.28 -26.34 0.53
C THR A 291 5.11 -27.03 -0.17
N GLY A 292 5.14 -27.06 -1.51
CA GLY A 292 4.07 -27.64 -2.33
C GLY A 292 2.77 -26.80 -2.33
N VAL A 293 1.67 -27.45 -2.64
CA VAL A 293 0.32 -26.83 -2.57
C VAL A 293 -0.02 -26.54 -1.13
N ARG A 294 -0.48 -25.33 -0.86
CA ARG A 294 -0.94 -24.92 0.48
C ARG A 294 -2.35 -24.36 0.44
N GLY A 295 -3.13 -24.74 1.43
CA GLY A 295 -4.43 -24.19 1.74
C GLY A 295 -4.39 -23.43 3.05
N VAL A 296 -5.04 -22.27 3.11
CA VAL A 296 -5.20 -21.50 4.35
C VAL A 296 -6.69 -21.24 4.56
N PHE A 297 -7.16 -21.54 5.75
CA PHE A 297 -8.48 -21.16 6.24
C PHE A 297 -8.31 -20.27 7.46
N ASP A 298 -8.79 -19.03 7.39
CA ASP A 298 -8.80 -18.08 8.50
C ASP A 298 -10.23 -17.76 8.91
N TRP A 299 -10.53 -17.90 10.18
CA TRP A 299 -11.74 -17.45 10.83
C TRP A 299 -11.39 -16.39 11.86
N THR A 300 -12.05 -15.25 11.79
CA THR A 300 -11.92 -14.18 12.78
C THR A 300 -13.28 -13.72 13.26
N ARG A 301 -13.51 -13.74 14.56
CA ARG A 301 -14.60 -13.03 15.23
C ARG A 301 -14.09 -11.64 15.58
N ARG A 302 -14.58 -10.63 14.84
CA ARG A 302 -14.10 -9.25 14.88
C ARG A 302 -14.23 -8.60 16.25
N TYR A 303 -15.34 -8.88 16.93
CA TYR A 303 -15.60 -8.39 18.27
C TYR A 303 -16.35 -9.41 19.13
N ILE A 304 -16.04 -9.41 20.40
CA ILE A 304 -16.66 -10.23 21.45
C ILE A 304 -16.96 -9.28 22.61
N GLY A 305 -18.23 -9.11 22.91
CA GLY A 305 -18.71 -8.20 23.96
C GLY A 305 -18.47 -6.73 23.63
N ALA A 306 -18.82 -5.87 24.56
CA ALA A 306 -18.86 -4.41 24.40
C ALA A 306 -17.47 -3.74 24.42
N GLN A 307 -16.41 -4.45 24.83
CA GLN A 307 -15.05 -3.92 24.94
C GLN A 307 -14.16 -4.31 23.76
N GLY A 308 -14.73 -4.78 22.64
CA GLY A 308 -14.01 -5.02 21.39
C GLY A 308 -12.94 -6.12 21.46
N HIS A 309 -13.08 -7.11 22.38
CA HIS A 309 -12.21 -8.28 22.32
C HIS A 309 -12.41 -9.01 21.01
N SER A 310 -11.41 -9.73 20.53
CA SER A 310 -11.52 -10.53 19.31
C SER A 310 -10.88 -11.90 19.48
N ALA A 311 -11.34 -12.86 18.69
CA ALA A 311 -10.76 -14.19 18.64
C ALA A 311 -10.69 -14.68 17.20
N GLY A 312 -9.83 -15.64 16.94
CA GLY A 312 -9.74 -16.26 15.63
C GLY A 312 -8.98 -17.55 15.65
N ALA A 313 -9.06 -18.25 14.51
CA ALA A 313 -8.28 -19.45 14.24
C ALA A 313 -7.83 -19.45 12.79
N GLU A 314 -6.62 -19.89 12.56
CA GLU A 314 -6.04 -20.11 11.24
C GLU A 314 -5.58 -21.55 11.10
N LEU A 315 -6.00 -22.21 10.03
CA LEU A 315 -5.55 -23.54 9.65
C LEU A 315 -4.74 -23.42 8.36
N LEU A 316 -3.47 -23.79 8.41
CA LEU A 316 -2.58 -23.93 7.26
C LEU A 316 -2.32 -25.40 7.01
N LEU A 317 -2.53 -25.83 5.78
CA LEU A 317 -2.29 -27.22 5.34
C LEU A 317 -1.36 -27.20 4.12
N SER A 318 -0.20 -27.82 4.25
CA SER A 318 0.70 -28.16 3.15
C SER A 318 1.34 -29.52 3.41
N PRO A 319 2.00 -30.16 2.41
CA PRO A 319 2.78 -31.37 2.64
C PRO A 319 3.87 -31.19 3.70
N ALA A 320 4.59 -30.07 3.67
CA ALA A 320 5.71 -29.78 4.57
C ALA A 320 5.29 -29.26 5.93
N ILE A 321 4.20 -28.49 6.03
CA ILE A 321 3.77 -27.85 7.28
C ILE A 321 2.26 -27.90 7.41
N GLN A 322 1.79 -28.39 8.54
CA GLN A 322 0.38 -28.39 8.94
C GLN A 322 0.27 -27.67 10.28
N ARG A 323 -0.43 -26.54 10.31
CA ARG A 323 -0.50 -25.69 11.51
C ARG A 323 -1.92 -25.23 11.79
N LEU A 324 -2.31 -25.33 13.05
CA LEU A 324 -3.51 -24.72 13.60
C LEU A 324 -3.10 -23.69 14.64
N ASP A 325 -3.46 -22.45 14.42
CA ASP A 325 -3.31 -21.34 15.37
C ASP A 325 -4.67 -20.87 15.86
N ALA A 326 -4.82 -20.60 17.14
CA ALA A 326 -5.97 -19.92 17.70
C ALA A 326 -5.52 -18.75 18.58
N PHE A 327 -6.25 -17.64 18.56
CA PHE A 327 -5.90 -16.47 19.36
C PHE A 327 -7.12 -15.84 20.04
N TYR A 328 -6.85 -15.17 21.15
CA TYR A 328 -7.77 -14.27 21.82
C TYR A 328 -7.05 -12.94 22.10
N ARG A 329 -7.64 -11.83 21.64
CA ARG A 329 -7.04 -10.49 21.71
C ARG A 329 -7.89 -9.58 22.59
N ILE A 330 -7.22 -8.80 23.43
CA ILE A 330 -7.80 -7.84 24.36
C ILE A 330 -7.21 -6.46 24.05
N PRO A 331 -8.03 -5.51 23.55
CA PRO A 331 -7.61 -4.12 23.42
C PRO A 331 -7.29 -3.52 24.80
N LEU A 332 -6.20 -2.73 24.89
CA LEU A 332 -5.76 -2.12 26.16
C LEU A 332 -6.19 -0.65 26.28
N GLN A 333 -5.42 0.16 27.01
CA GLN A 333 -5.76 1.58 27.28
C GLN A 333 -5.76 2.44 26.01
N ALA A 334 -4.84 2.16 25.10
CA ALA A 334 -4.77 2.81 23.80
C ALA A 334 -5.00 1.76 22.68
N PRO A 335 -6.25 1.34 22.40
CA PRO A 335 -6.55 0.19 21.54
C PRO A 335 -6.07 0.37 20.08
N ARG A 336 -5.78 1.60 19.66
CA ARG A 336 -5.12 1.90 18.38
C ARG A 336 -3.63 1.56 18.38
N LYS A 337 -3.01 1.58 19.55
CA LYS A 337 -1.55 1.48 19.72
C LYS A 337 -1.13 0.21 20.44
N GLU A 338 -2.05 -0.44 21.21
CA GLU A 338 -1.66 -1.56 22.04
C GLU A 338 -2.79 -2.58 22.27
N PHE A 339 -2.40 -3.83 22.34
CA PHE A 339 -3.27 -4.93 22.77
C PHE A 339 -2.47 -6.05 23.43
N ALA A 340 -3.12 -6.80 24.32
CA ALA A 340 -2.65 -8.10 24.78
C ALA A 340 -3.27 -9.21 23.93
N GLN A 341 -2.53 -10.28 23.67
CA GLN A 341 -3.03 -11.43 22.92
C GLN A 341 -2.52 -12.73 23.54
N PHE A 342 -3.41 -13.70 23.64
CA PHE A 342 -3.09 -15.07 23.97
C PHE A 342 -3.24 -15.91 22.71
N ARG A 343 -2.28 -16.78 22.44
CA ARG A 343 -2.26 -17.68 21.29
C ARG A 343 -1.98 -19.09 21.72
N ALA A 344 -2.65 -20.05 21.09
CA ALA A 344 -2.32 -21.47 21.18
C ALA A 344 -2.13 -21.99 19.76
N SER A 345 -1.06 -22.74 19.53
CA SER A 345 -0.76 -23.33 18.23
C SER A 345 -0.32 -24.78 18.36
N GLY A 346 -0.68 -25.55 17.32
CA GLY A 346 -0.15 -26.89 17.09
C GLY A 346 0.37 -26.96 15.67
N GLU A 347 1.60 -27.44 15.51
CA GLU A 347 2.26 -27.57 14.21
C GLU A 347 2.84 -28.97 14.06
N ARG A 348 2.66 -29.56 12.88
CA ARG A 348 3.45 -30.68 12.40
C ARG A 348 4.29 -30.18 11.23
N TYR A 349 5.57 -30.37 11.31
CA TYR A 349 6.52 -30.09 10.24
C TYR A 349 7.13 -31.40 9.75
N ASP A 350 7.26 -31.54 8.41
CA ASP A 350 7.77 -32.74 7.72
C ASP A 350 8.47 -32.24 6.44
N THR A 351 9.71 -31.80 6.60
CA THR A 351 10.57 -31.32 5.51
C THR A 351 11.69 -32.34 5.27
N ASP A 352 12.46 -32.16 4.20
CA ASP A 352 13.63 -33.03 3.93
C ASP A 352 14.73 -32.88 5.02
N SER A 353 14.71 -31.77 5.77
CA SER A 353 15.77 -31.41 6.73
C SER A 353 15.34 -31.61 8.19
N ARG A 354 14.05 -31.64 8.50
CA ARG A 354 13.56 -31.84 9.86
C ARG A 354 12.11 -32.34 9.90
N LYS A 355 11.80 -33.08 10.94
CA LYS A 355 10.48 -33.64 11.16
C LYS A 355 10.10 -33.62 12.64
N GLY A 356 8.85 -33.34 12.93
CA GLY A 356 8.39 -33.33 14.31
C GLY A 356 7.03 -32.65 14.50
N THR A 357 6.70 -32.47 15.77
CA THR A 357 5.49 -31.75 16.21
C THR A 357 5.83 -30.71 17.26
N LEU A 358 5.16 -29.57 17.20
CA LEU A 358 5.31 -28.46 18.13
C LEU A 358 3.94 -28.02 18.65
N ALA A 359 3.75 -27.95 19.93
CA ALA A 359 2.63 -27.29 20.57
C ALA A 359 3.13 -26.06 21.32
N SER A 360 2.47 -24.92 21.16
CA SER A 360 2.90 -23.67 21.78
C SER A 360 1.71 -22.90 22.38
N VAL A 361 1.94 -22.33 23.56
CA VAL A 361 1.03 -21.35 24.17
C VAL A 361 1.82 -20.06 24.38
N ARG A 362 1.28 -18.94 23.93
CA ARG A 362 1.94 -17.65 23.94
C ARG A 362 1.07 -16.58 24.57
N ALA A 363 1.65 -15.81 25.47
CA ALA A 363 1.08 -14.56 25.96
C ALA A 363 1.94 -13.40 25.44
N GLU A 364 1.32 -12.42 24.80
CA GLU A 364 2.05 -11.32 24.19
C GLU A 364 1.39 -9.96 24.43
N HIS A 365 2.21 -8.94 24.55
CA HIS A 365 1.85 -7.53 24.56
C HIS A 365 2.40 -6.89 23.28
N ASN A 366 1.49 -6.34 22.47
CA ASN A 366 1.80 -5.65 21.23
C ASN A 366 1.67 -4.15 21.40
N THR A 367 2.67 -3.38 20.97
CA THR A 367 2.64 -1.92 20.94
C THR A 367 3.04 -1.42 19.56
N PHE A 368 2.22 -0.52 18.98
CA PHE A 368 2.47 0.11 17.69
C PHE A 368 2.88 1.56 17.89
N PHE A 369 3.98 1.93 17.26
CA PHE A 369 4.44 3.29 17.11
C PHE A 369 4.26 3.71 15.64
N GLU A 370 4.53 4.96 15.29
CA GLU A 370 4.30 5.45 13.92
C GLU A 370 4.98 4.62 12.83
N ARG A 371 6.20 4.14 13.08
CA ARG A 371 7.03 3.44 12.09
C ARG A 371 7.52 2.07 12.55
N TRP A 372 7.22 1.66 13.77
CA TRP A 372 7.69 0.39 14.30
C TRP A 372 6.68 -0.23 15.26
N GLN A 373 6.77 -1.54 15.37
CA GLN A 373 5.99 -2.38 16.28
C GLN A 373 6.92 -3.05 17.27
N GLN A 374 6.51 -3.15 18.50
CA GLN A 374 7.14 -3.94 19.56
C GLN A 374 6.21 -5.06 20.00
N ILE A 375 6.77 -6.24 20.17
CA ILE A 375 6.09 -7.39 20.75
C ILE A 375 6.94 -7.88 21.91
N LEU A 376 6.37 -7.89 23.11
CA LEU A 376 6.95 -8.55 24.28
C LEU A 376 6.12 -9.79 24.55
N ALA A 377 6.74 -10.95 24.61
CA ALA A 377 6.00 -12.21 24.74
C ALA A 377 6.72 -13.23 25.61
N VAL A 378 5.94 -14.18 26.07
CA VAL A 378 6.41 -15.41 26.70
C VAL A 378 5.73 -16.58 26.00
N ASP A 379 6.53 -17.46 25.44
CA ASP A 379 6.07 -18.73 24.85
C ASP A 379 6.31 -19.86 25.83
N PHE A 380 5.41 -20.83 25.89
CA PHE A 380 5.64 -22.15 26.42
C PHE A 380 5.51 -23.14 25.26
N ASP A 381 6.65 -23.71 24.86
CA ASP A 381 6.76 -24.62 23.73
C ASP A 381 6.96 -26.06 24.25
N TYR A 382 6.23 -27.01 23.64
CA TYR A 382 6.47 -28.45 23.76
C TYR A 382 6.68 -29.02 22.37
N GLU A 383 7.89 -29.55 22.12
CA GLU A 383 8.30 -30.05 20.82
C GLU A 383 8.80 -31.49 20.93
N VAL A 384 8.35 -32.33 20.00
CA VAL A 384 8.81 -33.71 19.84
C VAL A 384 9.41 -33.82 18.42
N PRO A 385 10.75 -33.69 18.28
CA PRO A 385 11.42 -33.97 17.03
C PRO A 385 11.35 -35.46 16.69
N GLN A 386 11.39 -35.76 15.41
CA GLN A 386 11.44 -37.13 14.89
C GLN A 386 12.65 -37.23 13.97
N ASP A 387 13.32 -38.38 14.03
CA ASP A 387 14.43 -38.70 13.12
C ASP A 387 15.62 -37.68 13.17
N ASP A 388 15.91 -37.12 14.33
CA ASP A 388 17.03 -36.18 14.56
C ASP A 388 17.93 -36.73 15.67
N ALA A 389 19.07 -37.29 15.27
CA ALA A 389 20.01 -37.98 16.17
C ALA A 389 20.70 -37.05 17.17
N GLU A 390 20.80 -35.74 16.87
CA GLU A 390 21.38 -34.73 17.79
C GLU A 390 20.32 -34.00 18.62
N SER A 391 19.07 -34.36 18.53
CA SER A 391 17.99 -33.76 19.32
C SER A 391 17.68 -34.56 20.57
N LYS A 392 17.16 -33.88 21.58
CA LYS A 392 16.48 -34.53 22.71
C LYS A 392 15.21 -35.21 22.22
N SER A 393 14.79 -36.26 22.89
CA SER A 393 13.51 -36.93 22.57
C SER A 393 12.31 -35.98 22.65
N GLU A 394 12.39 -34.97 23.51
CA GLU A 394 11.41 -33.91 23.67
C GLU A 394 12.04 -32.64 24.21
N TYR A 395 11.45 -31.51 23.85
CA TYR A 395 11.77 -30.20 24.41
C TYR A 395 10.52 -29.62 25.05
N TYR A 396 10.68 -29.08 26.25
CA TYR A 396 9.69 -28.18 26.86
C TYR A 396 10.41 -26.94 27.38
N ASN A 397 9.94 -25.77 26.95
CA ASN A 397 10.67 -24.54 27.22
C ASN A 397 9.73 -23.35 27.45
N LEU A 398 9.99 -22.61 28.51
CA LEU A 398 9.49 -21.27 28.72
C LEU A 398 10.47 -20.28 28.08
N ILE A 399 9.99 -19.53 27.08
CA ILE A 399 10.84 -18.70 26.23
C ILE A 399 10.34 -17.25 26.27
N PRO A 400 10.85 -16.40 27.20
CA PRO A 400 10.67 -14.97 27.08
C PRO A 400 11.31 -14.47 25.77
N ASN A 401 10.61 -13.55 25.09
CA ASN A 401 11.10 -12.98 23.85
C ASN A 401 10.62 -11.54 23.66
N ALA A 402 11.42 -10.78 22.92
CA ALA A 402 11.09 -9.44 22.49
C ALA A 402 11.40 -9.32 20.99
N ALA A 403 10.47 -8.72 20.25
CA ALA A 403 10.63 -8.50 18.82
C ALA A 403 10.26 -7.06 18.45
N TRP A 404 10.99 -6.53 17.48
CA TRP A 404 10.75 -5.20 16.91
C TRP A 404 10.71 -5.32 15.41
N THR A 405 9.69 -4.72 14.79
CA THR A 405 9.56 -4.59 13.35
C THR A 405 9.52 -3.11 13.00
N TRP A 406 10.48 -2.63 12.24
CA TRP A 406 10.46 -1.31 11.64
C TRP A 406 10.09 -1.44 10.17
N LYS A 407 9.10 -0.65 9.70
CA LYS A 407 8.57 -0.76 8.36
C LYS A 407 8.21 0.62 7.79
N VAL A 408 8.82 0.96 6.66
CA VAL A 408 8.50 2.15 5.86
C VAL A 408 8.42 1.71 4.41
N LEU A 409 7.28 1.89 3.77
CA LEU A 409 7.05 1.50 2.37
C LEU A 409 6.04 2.44 1.72
N ASP A 410 6.15 2.57 0.41
CA ASP A 410 5.27 3.38 -0.43
C ASP A 410 3.97 2.66 -0.79
N ASP A 411 4.01 1.36 -1.04
CA ASP A 411 2.84 0.53 -1.38
C ASP A 411 2.96 -0.86 -0.73
N PRO A 412 1.90 -1.36 -0.07
CA PRO A 412 1.94 -2.67 0.61
C PRO A 412 1.82 -3.87 -0.33
N ILE A 413 1.34 -3.70 -1.57
CA ILE A 413 1.12 -4.79 -2.52
C ILE A 413 2.32 -4.94 -3.45
N PHE A 414 2.79 -3.81 -4.01
CA PHE A 414 3.96 -3.74 -4.88
C PHE A 414 4.84 -2.58 -4.45
N THR A 415 5.74 -2.85 -3.52
CA THR A 415 6.65 -1.83 -2.98
C THR A 415 7.68 -1.43 -4.03
N ARG A 416 7.72 -0.14 -4.38
CA ARG A 416 8.75 0.44 -5.25
C ARG A 416 9.91 0.98 -4.43
N SER A 417 9.63 1.54 -3.27
CA SER A 417 10.62 2.06 -2.33
C SER A 417 10.21 1.75 -0.91
N GLY A 418 11.10 1.15 -0.15
CA GLY A 418 10.80 0.83 1.23
C GLY A 418 11.89 0.05 1.93
N VAL A 419 11.78 0.01 3.25
CA VAL A 419 12.64 -0.81 4.12
C VAL A 419 11.78 -1.48 5.17
N ARG A 420 12.04 -2.76 5.41
CA ARG A 420 11.58 -3.51 6.56
C ARG A 420 12.77 -4.09 7.29
N ALA A 421 12.81 -3.89 8.59
CA ALA A 421 13.80 -4.49 9.47
C ALA A 421 13.08 -5.16 10.65
N ASP A 422 13.33 -6.44 10.82
CA ASP A 422 12.83 -7.25 11.92
C ASP A 422 14.03 -7.60 12.82
N PHE A 423 13.87 -7.45 14.12
CA PHE A 423 14.82 -7.87 15.13
C PHE A 423 14.09 -8.67 16.21
N LYS A 424 14.67 -9.77 16.65
CA LYS A 424 14.12 -10.62 17.72
C LYS A 424 15.22 -11.11 18.65
N ILE A 425 14.96 -11.07 19.94
CA ILE A 425 15.75 -11.73 20.96
C ILE A 425 14.85 -12.67 21.75
N GLN A 426 15.34 -13.88 22.01
CA GLN A 426 14.62 -14.90 22.77
C GLN A 426 15.60 -15.83 23.50
N GLY A 427 15.12 -16.48 24.55
CA GLY A 427 15.95 -17.45 25.23
C GLY A 427 15.17 -18.29 26.22
N SER A 428 15.80 -19.35 26.67
CA SER A 428 15.31 -20.26 27.70
C SER A 428 16.45 -20.61 28.65
N TYR A 429 16.12 -20.96 29.87
CA TYR A 429 17.07 -21.43 30.88
C TYR A 429 16.57 -22.73 31.48
N ASN A 430 17.43 -23.74 31.51
CA ASN A 430 17.11 -25.08 32.04
C ASN A 430 16.68 -25.01 33.52
N GLY A 431 15.51 -25.55 33.82
CA GLY A 431 14.86 -25.52 35.15
C GLY A 431 13.52 -26.21 35.17
N ALA A 432 12.65 -25.83 36.07
CA ALA A 432 11.36 -26.53 36.27
C ALA A 432 10.41 -26.47 35.05
N LEU A 433 10.50 -25.41 34.25
CA LEU A 433 9.65 -25.18 33.09
C LEU A 433 10.41 -25.25 31.74
N SER A 434 11.66 -25.72 31.78
CA SER A 434 12.49 -25.78 30.58
C SER A 434 13.56 -26.86 30.74
N ASN A 435 13.77 -27.64 29.67
CA ASN A 435 14.85 -28.62 29.61
C ASN A 435 16.01 -28.22 28.72
N SER A 436 16.07 -26.94 28.32
CA SER A 436 17.11 -26.38 27.44
C SER A 436 17.57 -25.02 27.93
N SER A 437 18.84 -24.69 27.64
CA SER A 437 19.40 -23.36 27.88
C SER A 437 19.94 -22.79 26.60
N PHE A 438 19.40 -21.68 26.16
CA PHE A 438 19.91 -20.93 25.00
C PHE A 438 19.52 -19.45 25.08
N LEU A 439 20.32 -18.60 24.41
CA LEU A 439 19.98 -17.21 24.13
C LEU A 439 20.21 -16.96 22.63
N GLN A 440 19.18 -16.50 21.94
CA GLN A 440 19.20 -16.32 20.49
C GLN A 440 18.81 -14.89 20.10
N GLY A 441 19.62 -14.30 19.21
CA GLY A 441 19.33 -13.08 18.49
C GLY A 441 19.14 -13.36 17.01
N TYR A 442 18.16 -12.68 16.39
CA TYR A 442 17.87 -12.79 14.96
C TYR A 442 17.51 -11.42 14.40
N SER A 443 18.05 -11.11 13.24
CA SER A 443 17.72 -9.90 12.48
C SER A 443 17.51 -10.22 11.01
N ARG A 444 16.50 -9.63 10.42
CA ARG A 444 16.22 -9.66 8.98
C ARG A 444 15.99 -8.25 8.49
N VAL A 445 16.63 -7.89 7.37
CA VAL A 445 16.44 -6.60 6.71
C VAL A 445 16.13 -6.85 5.24
N LYS A 446 15.11 -6.16 4.71
CA LYS A 446 14.82 -6.07 3.29
C LYS A 446 14.68 -4.61 2.91
N ALA A 447 15.43 -4.16 1.90
CA ALA A 447 15.39 -2.82 1.36
C ALA A 447 15.08 -2.86 -0.14
N ILE A 448 14.22 -1.98 -0.60
CA ILE A 448 13.87 -1.80 -2.01
C ILE A 448 14.11 -0.34 -2.37
N TYR A 449 14.90 -0.11 -3.41
CA TYR A 449 15.26 1.21 -3.90
C TYR A 449 15.06 1.29 -5.42
N PRO A 450 14.36 2.30 -5.96
CA PRO A 450 14.18 2.52 -7.38
C PRO A 450 15.32 3.41 -7.94
N PRO A 451 16.39 2.85 -8.52
CA PRO A 451 17.43 3.67 -9.13
C PRO A 451 16.96 4.39 -10.41
N LEU A 452 15.96 3.83 -11.07
CA LEU A 452 15.27 4.35 -12.25
C LEU A 452 13.78 4.08 -12.14
N ASP A 453 12.93 4.79 -12.88
CA ASP A 453 11.46 4.68 -12.80
C ASP A 453 10.93 3.25 -13.02
N ASP A 454 11.57 2.48 -13.88
CA ASP A 454 11.17 1.11 -14.24
C ASP A 454 12.07 0.02 -13.63
N THR A 455 12.94 0.36 -12.68
CA THR A 455 13.92 -0.57 -12.13
C THR A 455 13.88 -0.53 -10.61
N ARG A 456 13.92 -1.70 -9.96
CA ARG A 456 14.05 -1.83 -8.50
C ARG A 456 15.35 -2.57 -8.19
N LEU A 457 16.08 -2.09 -7.22
CA LEU A 457 17.18 -2.78 -6.56
C LEU A 457 16.66 -3.30 -5.23
N ILE A 458 16.76 -4.60 -4.99
CA ILE A 458 16.25 -5.27 -3.80
C ILE A 458 17.43 -5.89 -3.07
N ALA A 459 17.65 -5.49 -1.84
CA ALA A 459 18.65 -6.06 -0.96
C ALA A 459 17.99 -6.79 0.22
N ARG A 460 18.45 -8.01 0.53
CA ARG A 460 18.01 -8.79 1.69
C ARG A 460 19.20 -9.24 2.49
N ALA A 461 19.10 -9.22 3.80
CA ALA A 461 20.10 -9.75 4.70
C ALA A 461 19.43 -10.39 5.93
N GLU A 462 19.96 -11.52 6.37
CA GLU A 462 19.54 -12.19 7.59
C GLU A 462 20.78 -12.61 8.39
N ILE A 463 20.72 -12.39 9.69
CA ILE A 463 21.75 -12.79 10.63
C ILE A 463 21.09 -13.39 11.85
N GLY A 464 21.52 -14.56 12.23
CA GLY A 464 21.08 -15.26 13.44
C GLY A 464 22.27 -15.78 14.24
N ALA A 465 22.19 -15.67 15.56
CA ALA A 465 23.18 -16.24 16.45
C ALA A 465 22.52 -16.80 17.71
N THR A 466 22.93 -18.00 18.10
CA THR A 466 22.48 -18.68 19.33
C THR A 466 23.67 -19.02 20.20
N LEU A 467 23.61 -18.56 21.45
CA LEU A 467 24.50 -18.99 22.53
C LEU A 467 23.83 -20.19 23.23
N ALA A 468 24.44 -21.34 23.14
CA ALA A 468 24.06 -22.59 23.79
C ALA A 468 25.29 -23.47 23.97
N ASP A 469 25.28 -24.38 24.92
CA ASP A 469 26.42 -25.31 25.17
C ASP A 469 26.56 -26.30 23.99
N SER A 470 25.46 -26.77 23.45
CA SER A 470 25.42 -27.66 22.29
C SER A 470 24.22 -27.37 21.38
N VAL A 471 24.25 -27.87 20.14
CA VAL A 471 23.08 -27.84 19.22
C VAL A 471 21.90 -28.58 19.82
N ALA A 472 22.13 -29.67 20.57
CA ALA A 472 21.11 -30.45 21.27
C ALA A 472 20.35 -29.65 22.35
N ASP A 473 20.91 -28.53 22.82
CA ASP A 473 20.22 -27.64 23.76
C ASP A 473 19.29 -26.63 23.07
N ILE A 474 19.26 -26.63 21.75
CA ILE A 474 18.39 -25.76 20.96
C ILE A 474 17.27 -26.62 20.37
N PRO A 475 15.98 -26.35 20.68
CA PRO A 475 14.85 -27.02 20.02
C PRO A 475 14.98 -26.97 18.50
N THR A 476 14.66 -28.06 17.80
CA THR A 476 14.83 -28.18 16.34
C THR A 476 14.10 -27.05 15.60
N SER A 477 12.94 -26.63 16.08
CA SER A 477 12.16 -25.50 15.54
C SER A 477 12.84 -24.13 15.75
N ARG A 478 13.88 -24.03 16.57
CA ARG A 478 14.61 -22.78 16.85
C ARG A 478 16.03 -22.77 16.25
N ARG A 479 16.49 -23.86 15.65
CA ARG A 479 17.76 -23.91 14.91
C ARG A 479 17.63 -23.17 13.57
N PHE A 480 18.74 -22.75 13.03
CA PHE A 480 18.78 -22.05 11.75
C PHE A 480 19.05 -23.01 10.60
N TYR A 481 18.40 -22.71 9.48
CA TYR A 481 18.54 -23.37 8.19
C TYR A 481 18.57 -22.30 7.09
N ALA A 482 19.27 -22.56 5.97
CA ALA A 482 19.26 -21.71 4.79
C ALA A 482 18.93 -22.56 3.55
N GLY A 483 18.68 -21.91 2.42
CA GLY A 483 18.21 -22.53 1.17
C GLY A 483 16.70 -22.33 0.96
N GLY A 484 16.29 -22.40 -0.30
CA GLY A 484 14.90 -22.27 -0.74
C GLY A 484 14.50 -20.90 -1.26
N ASP A 485 13.21 -20.74 -1.56
CA ASP A 485 12.57 -19.63 -2.28
C ASP A 485 12.88 -18.24 -1.69
N ASN A 486 13.03 -18.15 -0.37
CA ASN A 486 13.22 -16.89 0.37
C ASN A 486 14.63 -16.76 0.98
N SER A 487 15.51 -17.70 0.74
CA SER A 487 16.88 -17.72 1.22
C SER A 487 17.85 -17.84 0.04
N VAL A 488 18.80 -18.77 0.05
CA VAL A 488 19.78 -19.02 -1.01
C VAL A 488 19.09 -19.84 -2.10
N ARG A 489 18.57 -19.18 -3.14
CA ARG A 489 17.96 -19.84 -4.30
C ARG A 489 19.06 -20.60 -5.08
N GLY A 490 18.81 -21.81 -5.48
CA GLY A 490 19.83 -22.73 -6.02
C GLY A 490 20.01 -23.95 -5.14
N TYR A 491 19.65 -23.82 -3.85
CA TYR A 491 19.61 -24.91 -2.90
C TYR A 491 18.16 -25.21 -2.49
N ALA A 492 17.87 -26.47 -2.09
CA ALA A 492 16.53 -26.83 -1.64
C ALA A 492 16.15 -26.13 -0.33
N PHE A 493 14.87 -26.21 0.01
CA PHE A 493 14.35 -25.66 1.24
C PHE A 493 15.02 -26.26 2.47
N GLU A 494 15.62 -25.42 3.33
CA GLU A 494 16.34 -25.83 4.54
C GLU A 494 17.57 -26.73 4.28
N GLU A 495 18.06 -26.85 3.06
CA GLU A 495 19.17 -27.74 2.67
C GLU A 495 20.51 -27.35 3.28
N LEU A 496 20.74 -26.03 3.41
CA LEU A 496 22.02 -25.48 3.90
C LEU A 496 22.01 -25.39 5.43
N SER A 497 22.60 -26.38 6.05
CA SER A 497 22.84 -26.46 7.49
C SER A 497 23.93 -27.49 7.79
N PRO A 498 24.48 -27.54 9.01
CA PRO A 498 25.39 -28.61 9.44
C PRO A 498 24.76 -29.97 9.22
N GLU A 499 25.62 -30.95 8.86
CA GLU A 499 25.23 -32.29 8.45
C GLU A 499 26.03 -33.33 9.22
N LEU A 500 25.36 -34.40 9.64
CA LEU A 500 25.98 -35.55 10.23
C LEU A 500 26.64 -36.45 9.15
N PRO A 501 27.58 -37.34 9.54
CA PRO A 501 28.21 -38.28 8.61
C PRO A 501 27.25 -39.19 7.85
N ASN A 502 26.03 -39.35 8.33
CA ASN A 502 24.97 -40.12 7.68
C ASN A 502 24.13 -39.30 6.66
N GLY A 503 24.44 -37.99 6.47
CA GLY A 503 23.75 -37.08 5.56
C GLY A 503 22.54 -36.39 6.17
N GLU A 504 22.27 -36.58 7.46
CA GLU A 504 21.15 -35.97 8.17
C GLU A 504 21.45 -34.50 8.53
N LYS A 505 20.52 -33.60 8.26
CA LYS A 505 20.63 -32.15 8.54
C LYS A 505 20.25 -31.87 10.01
N THR A 506 21.12 -31.19 10.73
CA THR A 506 20.90 -30.91 12.17
C THR A 506 20.39 -29.52 12.47
N GLY A 507 20.48 -28.61 11.47
CA GLY A 507 20.31 -27.17 11.70
C GLY A 507 21.51 -26.54 12.41
N GLY A 508 21.68 -25.23 12.26
CA GLY A 508 22.81 -24.49 12.77
C GLY A 508 22.48 -23.60 13.97
N ARG A 509 23.52 -23.28 14.76
CA ARG A 509 23.47 -22.28 15.83
C ARG A 509 23.49 -20.85 15.29
N HIS A 510 24.07 -20.65 14.10
CA HIS A 510 24.26 -19.36 13.48
C HIS A 510 23.73 -19.39 12.04
N LEU A 511 23.34 -18.21 11.56
CA LEU A 511 22.85 -17.99 10.19
C LEU A 511 23.46 -16.71 9.65
N VAL A 512 23.96 -16.76 8.42
CA VAL A 512 24.26 -15.58 7.63
C VAL A 512 23.66 -15.76 6.24
N PHE A 513 22.90 -14.78 5.79
CA PHE A 513 22.30 -14.75 4.46
C PHE A 513 22.35 -13.33 3.90
N GLY A 514 22.66 -13.21 2.62
CA GLY A 514 22.62 -11.97 1.86
C GLY A 514 22.10 -12.22 0.44
N SER A 515 21.37 -11.27 -0.10
CA SER A 515 20.82 -11.31 -1.46
C SER A 515 20.80 -9.93 -2.07
N LEU A 516 21.21 -9.83 -3.32
CA LEU A 516 21.03 -8.64 -4.15
C LEU A 516 20.27 -9.05 -5.41
N GLU A 517 19.20 -8.33 -5.70
CA GLU A 517 18.34 -8.56 -6.86
C GLU A 517 18.07 -7.23 -7.56
N VAL A 518 18.10 -7.27 -8.88
CA VAL A 518 17.64 -6.18 -9.74
C VAL A 518 16.46 -6.70 -10.54
N ASP A 519 15.34 -6.01 -10.48
CA ASP A 519 14.23 -6.24 -11.38
C ASP A 519 13.93 -4.98 -12.22
N ARG A 520 13.59 -5.20 -13.49
CA ARG A 520 13.29 -4.14 -14.43
C ARG A 520 12.02 -4.46 -15.21
N ARG A 521 11.14 -3.48 -15.31
CA ARG A 521 9.93 -3.57 -16.12
C ARG A 521 10.28 -3.73 -17.61
N VAL A 522 9.72 -4.76 -18.22
CA VAL A 522 9.91 -5.07 -19.65
C VAL A 522 8.72 -4.58 -20.45
N THR A 523 7.50 -4.92 -20.02
CA THR A 523 6.26 -4.50 -20.67
C THR A 523 5.08 -4.66 -19.70
N GLY A 524 4.17 -3.68 -19.66
CA GLY A 524 3.00 -3.70 -18.78
C GLY A 524 3.35 -4.06 -17.34
N ASP A 525 2.82 -5.16 -16.84
CA ASP A 525 3.01 -5.66 -15.46
C ASP A 525 4.08 -6.76 -15.34
N TRP A 526 4.91 -6.94 -16.39
CA TRP A 526 5.97 -7.93 -16.43
C TRP A 526 7.35 -7.31 -16.21
N PHE A 527 8.14 -7.97 -15.34
CA PHE A 527 9.50 -7.57 -15.02
C PHE A 527 10.45 -8.75 -15.24
N ALA A 528 11.65 -8.46 -15.72
CA ALA A 528 12.78 -9.39 -15.72
C ALA A 528 13.63 -9.11 -14.48
N ALA A 529 14.14 -10.17 -13.84
CA ALA A 529 14.98 -10.08 -12.67
C ALA A 529 16.27 -10.86 -12.83
N ALA A 530 17.33 -10.38 -12.16
CA ALA A 530 18.57 -11.10 -11.97
C ALA A 530 19.03 -10.93 -10.53
N PHE A 531 19.61 -11.98 -9.94
CA PHE A 531 19.98 -11.97 -8.54
C PHE A 531 21.21 -12.81 -8.23
N VAL A 532 21.82 -12.50 -7.10
CA VAL A 532 22.87 -13.27 -6.44
C VAL A 532 22.49 -13.43 -5.00
N ASP A 533 22.54 -14.65 -4.49
CA ASP A 533 22.30 -14.99 -3.09
C ASP A 533 23.56 -15.66 -2.53
N VAL A 534 23.81 -15.44 -1.23
CA VAL A 534 24.89 -16.08 -0.49
C VAL A 534 24.45 -16.34 0.93
N GLY A 535 24.73 -17.51 1.48
CA GLY A 535 24.40 -17.79 2.87
C GLY A 535 24.61 -19.22 3.28
N ASN A 536 24.57 -19.46 4.57
CA ASN A 536 24.57 -20.80 5.19
C ASN A 536 24.15 -20.68 6.66
N ALA A 537 23.71 -21.82 7.21
CA ALA A 537 23.65 -22.02 8.67
C ALA A 537 24.83 -22.89 9.12
N PHE A 538 25.41 -22.58 10.27
CA PHE A 538 26.64 -23.21 10.77
C PHE A 538 26.68 -23.23 12.31
N ASN A 539 27.55 -24.04 12.89
CA ASN A 539 27.68 -24.17 14.34
C ASN A 539 28.82 -23.33 14.92
N ASP A 540 29.90 -23.09 14.19
CA ASP A 540 31.05 -22.31 14.61
C ASP A 540 31.45 -21.29 13.55
N PHE A 541 31.85 -20.08 13.95
CA PHE A 541 32.29 -19.04 13.02
C PHE A 541 33.57 -19.41 12.26
N GLY A 542 34.39 -20.29 12.84
CA GLY A 542 35.56 -20.84 12.17
C GLY A 542 35.26 -21.84 11.05
N GLU A 543 34.04 -22.39 11.04
CA GLU A 543 33.53 -23.36 10.06
C GLU A 543 32.51 -22.73 9.08
N MET A 544 32.42 -21.39 9.07
CA MET A 544 31.50 -20.68 8.20
C MET A 544 31.89 -20.86 6.73
N ASP A 545 31.10 -21.64 6.02
CA ASP A 545 31.22 -21.91 4.58
C ASP A 545 30.00 -21.35 3.86
N LEU A 546 30.09 -20.11 3.39
CA LEU A 546 28.97 -19.43 2.74
C LEU A 546 28.80 -19.94 1.30
N LYS A 547 27.62 -20.41 0.98
CA LYS A 547 27.22 -20.99 -0.29
C LYS A 547 26.62 -19.93 -1.22
N PRO A 548 27.31 -19.57 -2.33
CA PRO A 548 26.79 -18.61 -3.29
C PRO A 548 25.90 -19.27 -4.33
N SER A 549 24.90 -18.54 -4.80
CA SER A 549 24.09 -18.90 -5.97
C SER A 549 23.75 -17.68 -6.81
N ALA A 550 23.43 -17.88 -8.07
CA ALA A 550 22.96 -16.83 -8.97
C ALA A 550 21.78 -17.32 -9.81
N GLY A 551 20.95 -16.39 -10.23
CA GLY A 551 19.81 -16.76 -11.04
C GLY A 551 19.19 -15.58 -11.78
N VAL A 552 18.21 -15.94 -12.61
CA VAL A 552 17.37 -15.01 -13.35
C VAL A 552 15.91 -15.36 -13.12
N GLY A 553 15.02 -14.39 -13.30
CA GLY A 553 13.62 -14.67 -13.09
C GLY A 553 12.69 -13.70 -13.79
N VAL A 554 11.41 -14.01 -13.69
CA VAL A 554 10.31 -13.19 -14.19
C VAL A 554 9.39 -12.83 -13.02
N ARG A 555 8.91 -11.60 -13.02
CA ARG A 555 7.95 -11.08 -12.06
C ARG A 555 6.71 -10.65 -12.81
N TRP A 556 5.56 -11.05 -12.33
CA TRP A 556 4.28 -10.61 -12.87
C TRP A 556 3.43 -10.01 -11.75
N LEU A 557 3.13 -8.73 -11.89
CA LEU A 557 2.18 -8.04 -11.00
C LEU A 557 0.76 -8.42 -11.43
N SER A 558 0.26 -9.53 -10.86
CA SER A 558 -1.06 -10.04 -11.18
C SER A 558 -2.14 -9.35 -10.31
N PRO A 559 -3.43 -9.44 -10.69
CA PRO A 559 -4.54 -8.92 -9.88
C PRO A 559 -4.64 -9.55 -8.48
N VAL A 560 -4.00 -10.69 -8.24
CA VAL A 560 -3.99 -11.41 -6.96
C VAL A 560 -2.68 -11.25 -6.18
N GLY A 561 -1.74 -10.44 -6.68
CA GLY A 561 -0.45 -10.16 -6.07
C GLY A 561 0.74 -10.48 -6.98
N LEU A 562 1.94 -10.28 -6.46
CA LEU A 562 3.17 -10.53 -7.19
C LEU A 562 3.43 -12.03 -7.34
N ILE A 563 3.64 -12.49 -8.58
CA ILE A 563 4.06 -13.84 -8.91
C ILE A 563 5.51 -13.78 -9.36
N ARG A 564 6.37 -14.57 -8.70
CA ARG A 564 7.80 -14.66 -8.97
C ARG A 564 8.14 -16.06 -9.48
N PHE A 565 8.80 -16.12 -10.62
CA PHE A 565 9.35 -17.35 -11.18
C PHE A 565 10.85 -17.15 -11.36
N ASP A 566 11.65 -17.95 -10.67
CA ASP A 566 13.10 -17.88 -10.67
C ASP A 566 13.74 -19.19 -11.13
N VAL A 567 14.86 -19.06 -11.81
CA VAL A 567 15.76 -20.15 -12.16
C VAL A 567 17.12 -19.81 -11.56
N ALA A 568 17.62 -20.65 -10.69
CA ALA A 568 18.86 -20.43 -9.94
C ALA A 568 19.80 -21.63 -10.00
N LYS A 569 21.09 -21.35 -9.88
CA LYS A 569 22.15 -22.39 -9.83
C LYS A 569 23.14 -22.06 -8.70
N PRO A 570 23.61 -23.08 -7.94
CA PRO A 570 24.78 -22.96 -7.09
C PRO A 570 26.01 -22.53 -7.90
N LEU A 571 26.92 -21.74 -7.33
CA LEU A 571 28.13 -21.26 -8.01
C LEU A 571 29.39 -22.03 -7.60
N ASP A 572 29.38 -22.69 -6.46
CA ASP A 572 30.50 -23.42 -5.86
C ASP A 572 30.33 -24.95 -5.89
N ASP A 573 29.20 -25.43 -6.38
CA ASP A 573 28.86 -26.84 -6.48
C ASP A 573 28.40 -27.18 -7.90
N ASP A 574 28.63 -28.42 -8.35
CA ASP A 574 28.06 -28.95 -9.60
C ASP A 574 26.57 -29.28 -9.49
N GLY A 575 25.89 -28.64 -8.53
CA GLY A 575 24.46 -28.81 -8.28
C GLY A 575 23.57 -28.43 -9.45
N ASP A 576 22.42 -29.08 -9.50
CA ASP A 576 21.43 -28.88 -10.55
C ASP A 576 20.78 -27.50 -10.50
N VAL A 577 20.33 -27.03 -11.66
CA VAL A 577 19.50 -25.82 -11.78
C VAL A 577 18.17 -26.05 -11.07
N ARG A 578 17.79 -25.12 -10.19
CA ARG A 578 16.52 -25.16 -9.47
C ARG A 578 15.55 -24.09 -9.96
N VAL A 579 14.28 -24.43 -9.90
CA VAL A 579 13.18 -23.55 -10.27
C VAL A 579 12.40 -23.19 -9.02
N HIS A 580 12.11 -21.91 -8.85
CA HIS A 580 11.37 -21.39 -7.72
C HIS A 580 10.12 -20.63 -8.21
N LEU A 581 8.96 -20.93 -7.64
CA LEU A 581 7.71 -20.24 -7.90
C LEU A 581 7.11 -19.75 -6.59
N VAL A 582 6.92 -18.46 -6.47
CA VAL A 582 6.36 -17.83 -5.26
C VAL A 582 5.23 -16.87 -5.63
N ILE A 583 4.12 -16.95 -4.91
CA ILE A 583 2.98 -16.04 -5.02
C ILE A 583 2.80 -15.34 -3.68
N GLY A 584 2.91 -14.02 -3.63
CA GLY A 584 2.74 -13.24 -2.41
C GLY A 584 3.25 -11.79 -2.52
N PRO A 585 3.03 -10.98 -1.47
CA PRO A 585 3.51 -9.59 -1.41
C PRO A 585 5.04 -9.53 -1.29
N ASP A 586 5.62 -8.35 -1.61
CA ASP A 586 7.07 -8.13 -1.55
C ASP A 586 7.60 -7.90 -0.13
N LEU A 587 6.86 -7.20 0.76
CA LEU A 587 7.29 -6.79 2.10
C LEU A 587 6.27 -7.13 3.18
#